data_cbf35b6799eab268cd2496fac255ba88
#
_entry.id   cbf35b6799eab268cd2496fac255ba88
#
_cell.length_a   1.000
_cell.length_b   1.000
_cell.length_c   1.000
_cell.angle_alpha   90.00
_cell.angle_beta   90.00
_cell.angle_gamma   90.00
#
_symmetry.space_group_name_H-M   'P 1'
#
loop_
_entity.id
_entity.type
_entity.pdbx_description
1 polymer ?
#
loop_
_entity_poly.entity_id
_entity_poly.type
_entity_poly.pdbx_seq_one_letter_code
_entity_poly.pdbx_strand_id
1 'polypeptide(L)'
;VKELEKYECEKSTEFFSKLNDSERNEQIRRIAFNHLQSIGKYVKLRTKFDGKKKQYMIEKTEFDMKPFDLLEKIEKDTIQNKKSFDYFISHSFMDNNLVMIIKKHFNQLNYHIYCDWLNDTDFLKRKYAGEFTKIVLKKRIEQSKKVLFIRTNNTHDEMNNYYSEWVQMEIEYAK
;
A
#
# COMPACT_ATOMS: atom_id res chain seq x y z
N VAL A 1 -20.86 15.57 -15.73
CA VAL A 1 -21.51 15.61 -14.42
C VAL A 1 -21.98 17.00 -14.12
N LYS A 2 -21.14 18.04 -14.07
CA LYS A 2 -21.48 19.45 -13.77
C LYS A 2 -22.63 20.01 -14.63
N GLU A 3 -22.71 19.68 -15.91
CA GLU A 3 -23.82 20.11 -16.78
C GLU A 3 -25.16 19.47 -16.40
N LEU A 4 -25.14 18.27 -15.85
CA LEU A 4 -26.35 17.54 -15.43
C LEU A 4 -26.91 18.05 -14.10
N GLU A 5 -26.12 18.76 -13.28
CA GLU A 5 -26.57 19.38 -12.03
C GLU A 5 -27.64 20.48 -12.25
N LYS A 6 -27.76 20.98 -13.48
CA LYS A 6 -28.76 21.98 -13.86
C LYS A 6 -30.18 21.40 -14.00
N TYR A 7 -30.29 20.07 -14.01
CA TYR A 7 -31.57 19.38 -14.23
C TYR A 7 -32.07 18.70 -12.96
N GLU A 8 -33.25 19.10 -12.49
CA GLU A 8 -33.90 18.55 -11.28
C GLU A 8 -35.03 17.57 -11.66
N CYS A 9 -34.81 16.77 -12.71
CA CYS A 9 -35.79 15.79 -13.13
C CYS A 9 -35.50 14.39 -12.52
N GLU A 10 -36.48 13.50 -12.56
CA GLU A 10 -36.35 12.15 -12.01
C GLU A 10 -35.15 11.37 -12.60
N LYS A 11 -34.94 11.49 -13.90
CA LYS A 11 -33.79 10.82 -14.58
C LYS A 11 -32.43 11.34 -14.10
N SER A 12 -32.31 12.66 -13.83
CA SER A 12 -31.08 13.22 -13.27
C SER A 12 -30.88 12.76 -11.84
N THR A 13 -31.94 12.71 -11.04
CA THR A 13 -31.91 12.20 -9.66
C THR A 13 -31.46 10.75 -9.60
N GLU A 14 -32.00 9.88 -10.47
CA GLU A 14 -31.54 8.49 -10.57
C GLU A 14 -30.07 8.37 -10.99
N PHE A 15 -29.67 9.18 -11.95
CA PHE A 15 -28.27 9.20 -12.40
C PHE A 15 -27.32 9.58 -11.26
N PHE A 16 -27.61 10.66 -10.51
CA PHE A 16 -26.78 11.07 -9.39
C PHE A 16 -26.84 10.06 -8.23
N SER A 17 -27.97 9.41 -7.99
CA SER A 17 -28.05 8.31 -7.01
C SER A 17 -27.14 7.15 -7.39
N LYS A 18 -27.15 6.73 -8.66
CA LYS A 18 -26.25 5.70 -9.15
C LYS A 18 -24.78 6.09 -9.03
N LEU A 19 -24.43 7.34 -9.30
CA LEU A 19 -23.06 7.84 -9.10
C LEU A 19 -22.65 7.82 -7.63
N ASN A 20 -23.50 8.31 -6.72
CA ASN A 20 -23.23 8.25 -5.29
C ASN A 20 -23.00 6.83 -4.80
N ASP A 21 -23.72 5.85 -5.35
CA ASP A 21 -23.69 4.46 -4.92
C ASP A 21 -22.59 3.62 -5.56
N SER A 22 -22.21 3.91 -6.79
CA SER A 22 -21.35 3.01 -7.57
C SER A 22 -20.07 3.63 -8.13
N GLU A 23 -19.92 4.98 -8.12
CA GLU A 23 -18.75 5.63 -8.69
C GLU A 23 -17.52 5.43 -7.79
N ARG A 24 -16.37 5.17 -8.41
CA ARG A 24 -15.09 4.95 -7.70
C ARG A 24 -14.37 6.24 -7.34
N ASN A 25 -14.49 7.24 -8.21
CA ASN A 25 -13.87 8.52 -8.00
C ASN A 25 -14.61 9.28 -6.89
N GLU A 26 -13.91 9.53 -5.79
CA GLU A 26 -14.47 10.21 -4.61
C GLU A 26 -14.99 11.62 -4.94
N GLN A 27 -14.30 12.35 -5.81
CA GLN A 27 -14.73 13.70 -6.19
C GLN A 27 -16.06 13.67 -6.93
N ILE A 28 -16.25 12.70 -7.83
CA ILE A 28 -17.51 12.52 -8.56
C ILE A 28 -18.61 12.09 -7.60
N ARG A 29 -18.34 11.20 -6.64
CA ARG A 29 -19.32 10.84 -5.60
C ARG A 29 -19.72 12.04 -4.75
N ARG A 30 -18.78 12.89 -4.36
CA ARG A 30 -19.07 14.12 -3.59
C ARG A 30 -19.93 15.10 -4.38
N ILE A 31 -19.68 15.27 -5.68
CA ILE A 31 -20.53 16.07 -6.56
C ILE A 31 -21.95 15.50 -6.58
N ALA A 32 -22.09 14.18 -6.79
CA ALA A 32 -23.39 13.52 -6.80
C ALA A 32 -24.12 13.66 -5.47
N PHE A 33 -23.42 13.45 -4.35
CA PHE A 33 -23.97 13.62 -3.02
C PHE A 33 -24.47 15.05 -2.77
N ASN A 34 -23.64 16.07 -3.08
CA ASN A 34 -23.99 17.48 -2.87
C ASN A 34 -25.21 17.88 -3.72
N HIS A 35 -25.28 17.43 -4.97
CA HIS A 35 -26.42 17.67 -5.83
C HIS A 35 -27.71 17.03 -5.27
N LEU A 36 -27.65 15.77 -4.82
CA LEU A 36 -28.80 15.09 -4.22
C LEU A 36 -29.27 15.80 -2.94
N GLN A 37 -28.35 16.29 -2.12
CA GLN A 37 -28.67 17.08 -0.92
C GLN A 37 -29.32 18.41 -1.29
N SER A 38 -28.82 19.11 -2.32
CA SER A 38 -29.38 20.43 -2.74
C SER A 38 -30.81 20.33 -3.24
N ILE A 39 -31.20 19.20 -3.85
CA ILE A 39 -32.58 18.92 -4.27
C ILE A 39 -33.42 18.23 -3.19
N GLY A 40 -32.96 18.22 -1.93
CA GLY A 40 -33.70 17.70 -0.77
C GLY A 40 -33.80 16.19 -0.67
N LYS A 41 -32.94 15.42 -1.38
CA LYS A 41 -32.90 13.96 -1.27
C LYS A 41 -32.00 13.54 -0.13
N TYR A 42 -32.51 12.75 0.80
CA TYR A 42 -31.71 12.17 1.86
C TYR A 42 -30.89 11.00 1.32
N VAL A 43 -29.56 11.20 1.29
CA VAL A 43 -28.59 10.16 0.88
C VAL A 43 -27.37 10.19 1.82
N LYS A 44 -26.70 9.07 1.94
CA LYS A 44 -25.43 8.96 2.67
C LYS A 44 -24.26 9.14 1.71
N LEU A 45 -23.31 10.02 2.05
CA LEU A 45 -22.05 10.09 1.33
C LEU A 45 -21.30 8.77 1.53
N ARG A 46 -21.01 8.09 0.44
CA ARG A 46 -20.22 6.88 0.46
C ARG A 46 -18.74 7.20 0.57
N THR A 47 -18.17 6.94 1.75
CA THR A 47 -16.72 7.16 2.02
C THR A 47 -15.85 5.99 1.57
N LYS A 48 -16.46 4.78 1.46
CA LYS A 48 -15.78 3.58 0.95
C LYS A 48 -16.52 3.04 -0.27
N PHE A 49 -15.75 2.53 -1.23
CA PHE A 49 -16.32 1.91 -2.40
C PHE A 49 -16.71 0.45 -2.09
N ASP A 50 -17.99 0.23 -1.76
CA ASP A 50 -18.59 -1.10 -1.56
C ASP A 50 -19.51 -1.51 -2.72
N GLY A 51 -19.38 -0.89 -3.90
CA GLY A 51 -20.20 -1.18 -5.08
C GLY A 51 -20.10 -2.64 -5.50
N LYS A 52 -21.05 -3.11 -6.30
CA LYS A 52 -20.97 -4.44 -6.93
C LYS A 52 -19.61 -4.57 -7.61
N LYS A 53 -18.81 -5.54 -7.18
CA LYS A 53 -17.52 -5.84 -7.83
C LYS A 53 -17.83 -6.13 -9.31
N LYS A 54 -17.27 -5.34 -10.20
CA LYS A 54 -17.32 -5.67 -11.64
C LYS A 54 -16.62 -7.01 -11.84
N GLN A 55 -17.00 -7.78 -12.83
CA GLN A 55 -16.51 -9.14 -13.09
C GLN A 55 -14.98 -9.21 -13.12
N TYR A 56 -14.31 -8.22 -13.73
CA TYR A 56 -12.84 -8.09 -13.73
C TYR A 56 -12.22 -7.80 -12.35
N MET A 57 -13.02 -7.46 -11.33
CA MET A 57 -12.58 -7.27 -9.96
C MET A 57 -12.79 -8.50 -9.09
N ILE A 58 -13.71 -9.38 -9.49
CA ILE A 58 -13.92 -10.68 -8.83
C ILE A 58 -12.74 -11.59 -9.20
N GLU A 59 -12.27 -11.51 -10.43
CA GLU A 59 -11.07 -12.21 -10.90
C GLU A 59 -9.77 -11.74 -10.19
N LYS A 60 -9.78 -10.58 -9.54
CA LYS A 60 -8.64 -10.12 -8.71
C LYS A 60 -8.35 -11.00 -7.49
N THR A 61 -9.23 -11.92 -7.12
CA THR A 61 -8.93 -12.93 -6.11
C THR A 61 -7.97 -14.00 -6.63
N GLU A 62 -7.87 -14.19 -7.94
CA GLU A 62 -6.90 -15.07 -8.58
C GLU A 62 -5.54 -14.37 -8.83
N PHE A 63 -5.53 -13.03 -8.88
CA PHE A 63 -4.30 -12.22 -8.97
C PHE A 63 -3.82 -11.77 -7.57
N ASP A 64 -3.70 -12.72 -6.67
CA ASP A 64 -2.93 -12.48 -5.45
C ASP A 64 -1.46 -12.34 -5.86
N MET A 65 -0.97 -11.11 -5.96
CA MET A 65 0.42 -10.84 -6.31
C MET A 65 1.33 -11.53 -5.32
N LYS A 66 2.29 -12.31 -5.84
CA LYS A 66 3.22 -13.11 -5.05
C LYS A 66 4.61 -12.47 -5.05
N PRO A 67 5.47 -12.82 -4.10
CA PRO A 67 6.86 -12.36 -4.11
C PRO A 67 7.60 -12.65 -5.41
N PHE A 68 7.31 -13.76 -6.09
CA PHE A 68 7.85 -14.10 -7.39
C PHE A 68 7.49 -13.06 -8.47
N ASP A 69 6.24 -12.57 -8.49
CA ASP A 69 5.80 -11.57 -9.47
C ASP A 69 6.53 -10.24 -9.27
N LEU A 70 6.85 -9.89 -8.02
CA LEU A 70 7.66 -8.72 -7.71
C LEU A 70 9.12 -8.92 -8.13
N LEU A 71 9.70 -10.09 -7.88
CA LEU A 71 11.04 -10.41 -8.32
C LEU A 71 11.17 -10.28 -9.84
N GLU A 72 10.26 -10.87 -10.59
CA GLU A 72 10.21 -10.76 -12.05
C GLU A 72 10.11 -9.29 -12.51
N LYS A 73 9.30 -8.47 -11.84
CA LYS A 73 9.23 -7.03 -12.11
C LYS A 73 10.54 -6.30 -11.78
N ILE A 74 11.20 -6.63 -10.69
CA ILE A 74 12.51 -6.02 -10.36
C ILE A 74 13.54 -6.36 -11.41
N GLU A 75 13.53 -7.56 -11.95
CA GLU A 75 14.51 -8.01 -12.96
C GLU A 75 14.21 -7.49 -14.37
N LYS A 76 12.95 -7.46 -14.77
CA LYS A 76 12.53 -7.13 -16.15
C LYS A 76 12.06 -5.69 -16.35
N ASP A 77 11.53 -5.04 -15.31
CA ASP A 77 10.99 -3.70 -15.41
C ASP A 77 12.08 -2.67 -15.13
N THR A 78 12.34 -1.82 -16.10
CA THR A 78 13.35 -0.75 -16.01
C THR A 78 13.08 0.23 -14.86
N ILE A 79 11.81 0.42 -14.46
CA ILE A 79 11.45 1.31 -13.35
C ILE A 79 11.77 0.63 -12.01
N GLN A 80 11.38 -0.64 -11.83
CA GLN A 80 11.61 -1.37 -10.59
C GLN A 80 13.09 -1.67 -10.35
N ASN A 81 13.82 -1.98 -11.42
CA ASN A 81 15.27 -2.24 -11.36
C ASN A 81 16.07 -0.98 -11.00
N LYS A 82 15.65 0.19 -11.51
CA LYS A 82 16.32 1.48 -11.26
C LYS A 82 15.91 2.15 -9.95
N LYS A 83 14.98 1.58 -9.19
CA LYS A 83 14.65 2.12 -7.86
C LYS A 83 15.89 2.16 -6.98
N SER A 84 16.09 3.29 -6.32
CA SER A 84 17.17 3.49 -5.35
C SER A 84 16.59 4.10 -4.08
N PHE A 85 17.03 3.59 -2.95
CA PHE A 85 16.62 4.06 -1.63
C PHE A 85 17.87 4.54 -0.87
N ASP A 86 17.69 5.52 0.00
CA ASP A 86 18.79 5.94 0.88
C ASP A 86 18.96 4.94 2.02
N TYR A 87 17.84 4.40 2.52
CA TYR A 87 17.86 3.43 3.61
C TYR A 87 16.85 2.30 3.37
N PHE A 88 17.27 1.09 3.71
CA PHE A 88 16.40 -0.05 3.97
C PHE A 88 16.18 -0.15 5.48
N ILE A 89 14.93 -0.16 5.96
CA ILE A 89 14.64 -0.36 7.39
C ILE A 89 14.42 -1.83 7.68
N SER A 90 15.32 -2.41 8.49
CA SER A 90 15.16 -3.72 9.13
C SER A 90 14.60 -3.54 10.55
N HIS A 91 13.49 -4.21 10.86
CA HIS A 91 12.76 -3.99 12.11
C HIS A 91 11.88 -5.18 12.51
N SER A 92 11.44 -5.21 13.75
CA SER A 92 10.37 -6.11 14.17
C SER A 92 9.00 -5.56 13.78
N PHE A 93 8.08 -6.43 13.36
CA PHE A 93 6.69 -6.04 13.10
C PHE A 93 6.01 -5.38 14.30
N MET A 94 6.44 -5.70 15.52
CA MET A 94 5.92 -5.08 16.75
C MET A 94 6.28 -3.59 16.87
N ASP A 95 7.27 -3.12 16.11
CA ASP A 95 7.77 -1.75 16.16
C ASP A 95 7.17 -0.84 15.09
N ASN A 96 6.04 -1.22 14.47
CA ASN A 96 5.42 -0.50 13.36
C ASN A 96 5.23 1.01 13.62
N ASN A 97 4.76 1.37 14.82
CA ASN A 97 4.54 2.79 15.17
C ASN A 97 5.87 3.57 15.19
N LEU A 98 6.92 2.98 15.73
CA LEU A 98 8.27 3.59 15.76
C LEU A 98 8.81 3.74 14.33
N VAL A 99 8.68 2.70 13.50
CA VAL A 99 9.09 2.73 12.10
C VAL A 99 8.38 3.82 11.31
N MET A 100 7.07 4.01 11.53
CA MET A 100 6.30 5.09 10.91
C MET A 100 6.82 6.48 11.28
N ILE A 101 7.14 6.68 12.55
CA ILE A 101 7.70 7.95 13.04
C ILE A 101 9.06 8.21 12.39
N ILE A 102 9.94 7.22 12.40
CA ILE A 102 11.28 7.29 11.78
C ILE A 102 11.16 7.60 10.30
N LYS A 103 10.34 6.83 9.56
CA LYS A 103 10.13 7.04 8.12
C LYS A 103 9.62 8.44 7.83
N LYS A 104 8.64 8.94 8.60
CA LYS A 104 8.13 10.31 8.45
C LYS A 104 9.23 11.35 8.64
N HIS A 105 10.04 11.20 9.69
CA HIS A 105 11.14 12.13 9.98
C HIS A 105 12.18 12.15 8.85
N PHE A 106 12.63 10.98 8.40
CA PHE A 106 13.60 10.89 7.31
C PHE A 106 13.05 11.43 5.99
N ASN A 107 11.76 11.17 5.68
CA ASN A 107 11.12 11.74 4.50
C ASN A 107 11.07 13.28 4.54
N GLN A 108 10.88 13.88 5.72
CA GLN A 108 10.96 15.35 5.90
C GLN A 108 12.37 15.89 5.61
N LEU A 109 13.40 15.05 5.79
CA LEU A 109 14.80 15.35 5.46
C LEU A 109 15.15 14.97 4.01
N ASN A 110 14.15 14.65 3.16
CA ASN A 110 14.29 14.23 1.77
C ASN A 110 15.07 12.91 1.57
N TYR A 111 15.08 12.02 2.57
CA TYR A 111 15.61 10.67 2.40
C TYR A 111 14.51 9.70 1.95
N HIS A 112 14.80 8.88 0.96
CA HIS A 112 13.93 7.81 0.50
C HIS A 112 14.18 6.53 1.27
N ILE A 113 13.20 6.11 2.06
CA ILE A 113 13.30 4.92 2.89
C ILE A 113 12.43 3.81 2.34
N TYR A 114 13.04 2.63 2.15
CA TYR A 114 12.32 1.41 1.89
C TYR A 114 11.89 0.73 3.20
N CYS A 115 10.65 0.31 3.23
CA CYS A 115 10.07 -0.51 4.28
C CYS A 115 9.12 -1.52 3.61
N ASP A 116 9.37 -2.81 3.77
CA ASP A 116 8.73 -3.91 3.06
C ASP A 116 7.19 -3.88 3.12
N TRP A 117 6.63 -3.78 4.32
CA TRP A 117 5.18 -3.76 4.53
C TRP A 117 4.48 -2.46 4.11
N LEU A 118 5.22 -1.39 3.79
CA LEU A 118 4.68 -0.14 3.26
C LEU A 118 4.86 -0.01 1.75
N ASN A 119 6.01 -0.46 1.25
CA ASN A 119 6.38 -0.24 -0.14
C ASN A 119 5.91 -1.37 -1.07
N ASP A 120 6.01 -2.60 -0.61
CA ASP A 120 5.69 -3.79 -1.41
C ASP A 120 4.63 -4.70 -0.75
N THR A 121 3.75 -4.10 0.06
CA THR A 121 2.72 -4.81 0.86
C THR A 121 1.79 -5.72 0.05
N ASP A 122 1.55 -5.38 -1.23
CA ASP A 122 0.69 -6.19 -2.10
C ASP A 122 1.35 -7.51 -2.47
N PHE A 123 2.68 -7.56 -2.53
CA PHE A 123 3.46 -8.72 -2.94
C PHE A 123 4.00 -9.51 -1.74
N LEU A 124 4.44 -8.81 -0.68
CA LEU A 124 5.12 -9.41 0.47
C LEU A 124 4.16 -9.74 1.62
N LYS A 125 3.07 -10.43 1.30
CA LYS A 125 2.11 -10.88 2.30
C LYS A 125 2.67 -12.06 3.10
N ARG A 126 2.45 -12.09 4.42
CA ARG A 126 2.92 -13.16 5.32
C ARG A 126 2.56 -14.57 4.84
N LYS A 127 1.37 -14.76 4.22
CA LYS A 127 0.94 -16.06 3.70
C LYS A 127 1.81 -16.60 2.56
N TYR A 128 2.63 -15.75 1.94
CA TYR A 128 3.55 -16.09 0.86
C TYR A 128 5.02 -15.99 1.27
N ALA A 129 5.29 -15.80 2.57
CA ALA A 129 6.66 -15.73 3.08
C ALA A 129 7.43 -17.03 2.75
N GLY A 130 8.56 -16.90 2.06
CA GLY A 130 9.35 -18.03 1.57
C GLY A 130 10.60 -17.55 0.84
N GLU A 131 11.24 -18.42 0.06
CA GLU A 131 12.50 -18.12 -0.64
C GLU A 131 12.41 -16.91 -1.58
N PHE A 132 11.32 -16.78 -2.34
CA PHE A 132 11.15 -15.60 -3.21
C PHE A 132 11.05 -14.30 -2.42
N THR A 133 10.44 -14.33 -1.22
CA THR A 133 10.43 -13.16 -0.34
C THR A 133 11.84 -12.78 0.10
N LYS A 134 12.68 -13.77 0.46
CA LYS A 134 14.09 -13.53 0.82
C LYS A 134 14.86 -12.90 -0.34
N ILE A 135 14.70 -13.43 -1.56
CA ILE A 135 15.35 -12.88 -2.75
C ILE A 135 14.93 -11.44 -3.02
N VAL A 136 13.62 -11.14 -2.92
CA VAL A 136 13.11 -9.76 -3.09
C VAL A 136 13.69 -8.82 -2.05
N LEU A 137 13.71 -9.21 -0.77
CA LEU A 137 14.29 -8.37 0.29
C LEU A 137 15.79 -8.12 0.07
N LYS A 138 16.55 -9.13 -0.33
CA LYS A 138 17.96 -8.96 -0.71
C LYS A 138 18.14 -7.97 -1.86
N LYS A 139 17.31 -8.06 -2.92
CA LYS A 139 17.32 -7.08 -4.02
C LYS A 139 16.99 -5.66 -3.54
N ARG A 140 16.07 -5.49 -2.61
CA ARG A 140 15.74 -4.17 -2.02
C ARG A 140 16.87 -3.64 -1.13
N ILE A 141 17.59 -4.51 -0.44
CA ILE A 141 18.81 -4.14 0.29
C ILE A 141 19.89 -3.66 -0.70
N GLU A 142 20.11 -4.39 -1.80
CA GLU A 142 21.06 -3.98 -2.87
C GLU A 142 20.70 -2.63 -3.51
N GLN A 143 19.41 -2.31 -3.61
CA GLN A 143 18.90 -1.04 -4.11
C GLN A 143 18.97 0.10 -3.07
N SER A 144 19.43 -0.19 -1.87
CA SER A 144 19.52 0.77 -0.76
C SER A 144 20.97 1.11 -0.46
N LYS A 145 21.27 2.38 -0.19
CA LYS A 145 22.64 2.83 0.13
C LYS A 145 23.10 2.33 1.48
N LYS A 146 22.18 2.18 2.44
CA LYS A 146 22.45 1.76 3.82
C LYS A 146 21.27 0.96 4.36
N VAL A 147 21.57 0.08 5.33
CA VAL A 147 20.54 -0.59 6.15
C VAL A 147 20.46 0.10 7.50
N LEU A 148 19.26 0.51 7.87
CA LEU A 148 18.92 1.07 9.17
C LEU A 148 18.24 -0.02 9.99
N PHE A 149 18.95 -0.59 10.95
CA PHE A 149 18.41 -1.58 11.84
C PHE A 149 17.79 -0.92 13.10
N ILE A 150 16.52 -1.18 13.33
CA ILE A 150 15.79 -0.69 14.50
C ILE A 150 15.91 -1.74 15.59
N ARG A 151 16.89 -1.53 16.48
CA ARG A 151 17.14 -2.43 17.60
C ARG A 151 16.23 -2.09 18.79
N THR A 152 15.37 -3.00 19.16
CA THR A 152 14.45 -2.92 20.29
C THR A 152 14.39 -4.25 21.04
N ASN A 153 13.71 -4.28 22.18
CA ASN A 153 13.40 -5.53 22.89
C ASN A 153 12.49 -6.48 22.10
N ASN A 154 11.92 -6.00 20.97
CA ASN A 154 11.11 -6.84 20.06
C ASN A 154 11.96 -7.49 18.96
N THR A 155 13.23 -7.15 18.83
CA THR A 155 14.13 -7.68 17.79
C THR A 155 15.11 -8.71 18.33
N HIS A 156 15.48 -8.64 19.59
CA HIS A 156 16.47 -9.52 20.23
C HIS A 156 16.03 -9.94 21.64
N ASP A 157 16.53 -11.13 22.04
CA ASP A 157 16.53 -11.55 23.44
C ASP A 157 17.71 -10.91 24.23
N GLU A 158 17.79 -11.20 25.52
CA GLU A 158 18.86 -10.74 26.41
C GLU A 158 20.25 -11.27 26.00
N MET A 159 20.31 -12.37 25.26
CA MET A 159 21.54 -12.99 24.74
C MET A 159 21.93 -12.49 23.34
N ASN A 160 21.22 -11.48 22.83
CA ASN A 160 21.38 -10.94 21.47
C ASN A 160 21.01 -11.90 20.32
N ASN A 161 20.19 -12.91 20.58
CA ASN A 161 19.63 -13.71 19.49
C ASN A 161 18.44 -13.00 18.87
N TYR A 162 18.32 -13.05 17.53
CA TYR A 162 17.19 -12.46 16.82
C TYR A 162 15.92 -13.27 17.03
N TYR A 163 14.81 -12.60 17.33
CA TYR A 163 13.51 -13.27 17.38
C TYR A 163 12.95 -13.61 16.00
N SER A 164 13.43 -12.92 14.96
CA SER A 164 12.95 -13.07 13.59
C SER A 164 14.09 -13.52 12.67
N GLU A 165 13.91 -14.67 12.03
CA GLU A 165 14.82 -15.14 10.97
C GLU A 165 14.91 -14.14 9.79
N TRP A 166 13.88 -13.35 9.56
CA TRP A 166 13.86 -12.32 8.52
C TRP A 166 14.81 -11.17 8.87
N VAL A 167 14.70 -10.64 10.09
CA VAL A 167 15.60 -9.58 10.57
C VAL A 167 17.05 -10.07 10.59
N GLN A 168 17.27 -11.30 11.07
CA GLN A 168 18.60 -11.90 11.05
C GLN A 168 19.16 -11.97 9.63
N MET A 169 18.40 -12.49 8.67
CA MET A 169 18.81 -12.60 7.27
C MET A 169 19.12 -11.23 6.65
N GLU A 170 18.30 -10.22 6.93
CA GLU A 170 18.49 -8.86 6.42
C GLU A 170 19.81 -8.24 6.93
N ILE A 171 20.09 -8.40 8.22
CA ILE A 171 21.29 -7.88 8.85
C ILE A 171 22.55 -8.64 8.40
N GLU A 172 22.46 -9.96 8.28
CA GLU A 172 23.57 -10.78 7.79
C GLU A 172 23.89 -10.50 6.32
N TYR A 173 22.89 -10.27 5.51
CA TYR A 173 23.07 -9.93 4.10
C TYR A 173 23.62 -8.51 3.88
N ALA A 174 23.36 -7.60 4.80
CA ALA A 174 23.81 -6.19 4.73
C ALA A 174 25.27 -5.97 5.19
N LYS A 175 25.92 -6.98 5.77
CA LYS A 175 27.35 -6.93 6.19
C LYS A 175 28.28 -7.07 5.01
#